data_f6ee20045aaa09d99d147b2c1cc61be3
#
_entry.id   f6ee20045aaa09d99d147b2c1cc61be3
#
_cell.length_a   1.000
_cell.length_b   1.000
_cell.length_c   1.000
_cell.angle_alpha   90.00
_cell.angle_beta   90.00
_cell.angle_gamma   90.00
#
_symmetry.space_group_name_H-M   'P 1'
#
loop_
_entity.id
_entity.type
_entity.pdbx_description
1 polymer ?
#
loop_
_entity_poly.entity_id
_entity_poly.type
_entity_poly.pdbx_seq_one_letter_code
_entity_poly.pdbx_strand_id
1 'polypeptide(L)'
;MKYTLEQFKTDLKQPYAWPGGYPRYFITSDGAALSYKSALHNQHLIIDSIENHSNDGWEVVGCDINWEDAGLYCDDTNERIESAYAEDEVA
;
A
#
# COMPACT_ATOMS: atom_id res chain seq x y z
N MET A 1 -3.64 6.93 -16.35
CA MET A 1 -3.40 8.07 -15.47
C MET A 1 -2.21 7.79 -14.55
N LYS A 2 -1.44 8.82 -14.31
CA LYS A 2 -0.23 8.67 -13.53
C LYS A 2 -0.51 8.92 -12.06
N TYR A 3 -0.02 8.04 -11.21
CA TYR A 3 -0.14 8.23 -9.76
C TYR A 3 0.79 9.36 -9.34
N THR A 4 0.26 10.34 -8.60
CA THR A 4 1.02 11.55 -8.24
C THR A 4 1.46 11.52 -6.79
N LEU A 5 2.46 12.35 -6.47
CA LEU A 5 2.91 12.53 -5.09
C LEU A 5 1.78 13.04 -4.19
N GLU A 6 0.95 13.93 -4.69
CA GLU A 6 -0.18 14.44 -3.91
C GLU A 6 -1.18 13.34 -3.60
N GLN A 7 -1.42 12.45 -4.57
CA GLN A 7 -2.31 11.32 -4.36
C GLN A 7 -1.75 10.36 -3.31
N PHE A 8 -0.45 10.11 -3.35
CA PHE A 8 0.19 9.29 -2.34
C PHE A 8 0.03 9.89 -0.94
N LYS A 9 0.25 11.20 -0.80
CA LYS A 9 0.12 11.86 0.50
C LYS A 9 -1.31 11.80 1.02
N THR A 10 -2.28 11.93 0.13
CA THR A 10 -3.69 11.80 0.48
C THR A 10 -4.03 10.38 0.90
N ASP A 11 -3.60 9.39 0.13
CA ASP A 11 -3.87 7.99 0.41
C ASP A 11 -3.21 7.54 1.71
N LEU A 12 -2.04 8.07 2.01
CA LEU A 12 -1.29 7.71 3.21
C LEU A 12 -2.05 8.03 4.50
N LYS A 13 -2.97 8.98 4.45
CA LYS A 13 -3.80 9.35 5.58
C LYS A 13 -5.07 8.53 5.71
N GLN A 14 -5.33 7.65 4.75
CA GLN A 14 -6.57 6.88 4.70
C GLN A 14 -6.30 5.39 4.56
N PRO A 15 -5.89 4.72 5.66
CA PRO A 15 -5.57 3.29 5.60
C PRO A 15 -6.79 2.40 5.35
N TYR A 16 -8.00 2.95 5.48
CA TYR A 16 -9.23 2.21 5.24
C TYR A 16 -10.13 2.98 4.29
N ALA A 17 -10.76 2.26 3.36
CA ALA A 17 -11.70 2.87 2.42
C ALA A 17 -13.08 2.98 3.08
N TRP A 18 -13.67 4.16 3.04
CA TRP A 18 -15.01 4.40 3.60
C TRP A 18 -16.04 4.61 2.50
N PRO A 19 -17.30 4.27 2.76
CA PRO A 19 -17.80 3.57 3.96
C PRO A 19 -17.40 2.09 3.97
N GLY A 20 -17.38 1.46 5.14
CA GLY A 20 -17.10 0.04 5.27
C GLY A 20 -15.78 -0.29 5.97
N GLY A 21 -14.83 0.64 5.94
CA GLY A 21 -13.54 0.44 6.60
C GLY A 21 -12.70 -0.67 6.00
N TYR A 22 -12.69 -0.77 4.67
CA TYR A 22 -11.92 -1.82 3.98
C TYR A 22 -10.44 -1.51 4.00
N PRO A 23 -9.57 -2.45 4.40
CA PRO A 23 -8.13 -2.20 4.47
C PRO A 23 -7.51 -1.99 3.10
N ARG A 24 -6.59 -1.04 3.02
CA ARG A 24 -5.92 -0.66 1.78
C ARG A 24 -4.43 -0.97 1.87
N TYR A 25 -3.78 -1.00 0.73
CA TYR A 25 -2.33 -1.21 0.65
C TYR A 25 -1.80 -0.49 -0.58
N PHE A 26 -0.48 -0.29 -0.63
CA PHE A 26 0.15 0.40 -1.76
C PHE A 26 0.77 -0.60 -2.72
N ILE A 27 0.79 -0.22 -3.99
CA ILE A 27 1.36 -1.03 -5.06
C ILE A 27 2.53 -0.27 -5.67
N THR A 28 3.67 -0.95 -5.81
CA THR A 28 4.86 -0.34 -6.40
C THR A 28 4.95 -0.63 -7.89
N SER A 29 5.85 0.10 -8.59
CA SER A 29 5.99 -0.02 -10.03
C SER A 29 6.46 -1.40 -10.49
N ASP A 30 7.08 -2.17 -9.60
CA ASP A 30 7.51 -3.55 -9.90
C ASP A 30 6.48 -4.59 -9.47
N GLY A 31 5.27 -4.15 -9.10
CA GLY A 31 4.18 -5.05 -8.75
C GLY A 31 4.18 -5.55 -7.32
N ALA A 32 5.02 -4.99 -6.46
CA ALA A 32 5.06 -5.39 -5.06
C ALA A 32 3.99 -4.67 -4.24
N ALA A 33 3.61 -5.26 -3.10
CA ALA A 33 2.67 -4.68 -2.16
C ALA A 33 3.40 -4.10 -0.96
N LEU A 34 2.97 -2.94 -0.49
CA LEU A 34 3.51 -2.33 0.72
C LEU A 34 2.37 -2.02 1.68
N SER A 35 2.56 -2.40 2.96
CA SER A 35 1.59 -2.09 4.00
C SER A 35 1.66 -0.60 4.36
N TYR A 36 0.62 -0.11 5.02
CA TYR A 36 0.63 1.28 5.52
C TYR A 36 1.73 1.51 6.54
N LYS A 37 2.00 0.53 7.38
CA LYS A 37 3.09 0.61 8.35
C LYS A 37 4.43 0.83 7.66
N SER A 38 4.71 0.05 6.61
CA SER A 38 5.92 0.19 5.83
C SER A 38 5.98 1.53 5.11
N ALA A 39 4.86 1.94 4.51
CA ALA A 39 4.78 3.19 3.77
C ALA A 39 5.00 4.40 4.69
N LEU A 40 4.42 4.39 5.89
CA LEU A 40 4.63 5.45 6.86
C LEU A 40 6.07 5.51 7.33
N HIS A 41 6.66 4.37 7.61
CA HIS A 41 8.03 4.29 8.09
C HIS A 41 9.04 4.74 7.02
N ASN A 42 8.75 4.46 5.76
CA ASN A 42 9.65 4.74 4.64
C ASN A 42 9.12 5.84 3.72
N GLN A 43 8.22 6.69 4.20
CA GLN A 43 7.55 7.65 3.34
C GLN A 43 8.51 8.58 2.59
N HIS A 44 9.64 8.93 3.20
CA HIS A 44 10.61 9.80 2.54
C HIS A 44 11.28 9.11 1.35
N LEU A 45 11.51 7.80 1.44
CA LEU A 45 12.04 7.02 0.32
C LEU A 45 11.03 6.93 -0.81
N ILE A 46 9.76 6.74 -0.46
CA ILE A 46 8.68 6.65 -1.43
C ILE A 46 8.48 7.99 -2.13
N ILE A 47 8.47 9.09 -1.37
CA ILE A 47 8.30 10.43 -1.93
C ILE A 47 9.42 10.71 -2.94
N ASP A 48 10.66 10.44 -2.55
CA ASP A 48 11.80 10.65 -3.43
C ASP A 48 11.70 9.80 -4.70
N SER A 49 11.28 8.56 -4.55
CA SER A 49 11.14 7.65 -5.68
C SER A 49 10.05 8.09 -6.64
N ILE A 50 8.92 8.58 -6.13
CA ILE A 50 7.83 9.09 -6.97
C ILE A 50 8.28 10.34 -7.72
N GLU A 51 8.96 11.26 -7.04
CA GLU A 51 9.42 12.50 -7.66
C GLU A 51 10.43 12.26 -8.77
N ASN A 52 11.29 11.28 -8.60
CA ASN A 52 12.38 11.01 -9.54
C ASN A 52 12.10 9.83 -10.48
N HIS A 53 10.96 9.16 -10.32
CA HIS A 53 10.61 7.95 -11.09
C HIS A 53 11.75 6.93 -11.06
N SER A 54 12.24 6.66 -9.86
CA SER A 54 13.45 5.86 -9.66
C SER A 54 13.30 4.36 -9.96
N ASN A 55 12.07 3.86 -9.89
CA ASN A 55 11.78 2.43 -10.11
C ASN A 55 12.69 1.52 -9.27
N ASP A 56 12.89 1.89 -8.01
CA ASP A 56 13.83 1.25 -7.09
C ASP A 56 13.13 0.39 -6.04
N GLY A 57 11.88 0.01 -6.29
CA GLY A 57 11.08 -0.75 -5.33
C GLY A 57 10.30 0.12 -4.37
N TRP A 58 10.54 1.41 -4.34
CA TRP A 58 9.81 2.36 -3.49
C TRP A 58 8.86 3.25 -4.29
N GLU A 59 8.87 3.15 -5.61
CA GLU A 59 7.98 3.97 -6.43
C GLU A 59 6.56 3.42 -6.38
N VAL A 60 5.73 4.01 -5.52
CA VAL A 60 4.33 3.66 -5.42
C VAL A 60 3.59 4.20 -6.64
N VAL A 61 2.81 3.35 -7.29
CA VAL A 61 2.04 3.71 -8.48
C VAL A 61 0.53 3.53 -8.28
N GLY A 62 0.11 3.07 -7.10
CA GLY A 62 -1.31 2.90 -6.82
C GLY A 62 -1.58 2.51 -5.39
N CYS A 63 -2.86 2.51 -5.05
CA CYS A 63 -3.36 2.11 -3.75
C CYS A 63 -4.66 1.36 -4.00
N ASP A 64 -4.82 0.20 -3.38
CA ASP A 64 -5.99 -0.65 -3.63
C ASP A 64 -6.48 -1.25 -2.32
N ILE A 65 -7.63 -1.89 -2.38
CA ILE A 65 -8.23 -2.58 -1.23
C ILE A 65 -7.88 -4.05 -1.30
N ASN A 66 -7.44 -4.61 -0.17
CA ASN A 66 -7.24 -6.05 -0.08
C ASN A 66 -8.55 -6.70 0.35
N TRP A 67 -9.33 -7.14 -0.63
CA TRP A 67 -10.66 -7.69 -0.39
C TRP A 67 -10.62 -9.07 0.29
N GLU A 68 -9.88 -10.02 -0.27
CA GLU A 68 -9.96 -11.41 0.16
C GLU A 68 -8.63 -12.16 0.19
N ASP A 69 -7.54 -11.50 -0.14
CA ASP A 69 -6.24 -12.20 -0.26
C ASP A 69 -5.57 -12.33 1.09
N ALA A 70 -5.74 -13.49 1.71
CA ALA A 70 -5.10 -13.79 2.99
C ALA A 70 -3.60 -14.06 2.83
N GLY A 71 -3.13 -14.24 1.60
CA GLY A 71 -1.72 -14.49 1.31
C GLY A 71 -0.97 -13.28 0.81
N LEU A 72 -1.52 -12.07 0.97
CA LEU A 72 -0.86 -10.84 0.55
C LEU A 72 0.08 -10.35 1.66
N TYR A 73 1.36 -10.25 1.34
CA TYR A 73 2.38 -9.85 2.30
C TYR A 73 3.08 -8.58 1.84
N CYS A 74 3.51 -7.78 2.82
CA CYS A 74 4.29 -6.58 2.56
C CYS A 74 5.69 -6.97 2.09
N ASP A 75 6.12 -6.43 0.96
CA ASP A 75 7.43 -6.75 0.38
C ASP A 75 8.59 -6.26 1.27
N ASP A 76 8.37 -5.22 2.05
CA ASP A 76 9.40 -4.65 2.92
C ASP A 76 9.51 -5.39 4.27
N THR A 77 8.38 -5.59 4.94
CA THR A 77 8.39 -6.13 6.31
C THR A 77 8.11 -7.63 6.37
N ASN A 78 7.63 -8.22 5.28
CA ASN A 78 7.15 -9.60 5.21
C ASN A 78 5.97 -9.89 6.13
N GLU A 79 5.33 -8.85 6.65
CA GLU A 79 4.13 -9.00 7.45
C GLU A 79 2.90 -9.14 6.56
N ARG A 80 1.93 -9.92 7.01
CA ARG A 80 0.70 -10.09 6.25
C ARG A 80 -0.10 -8.80 6.23
N ILE A 81 -0.62 -8.45 5.05
CA ILE A 81 -1.47 -7.28 4.88
C ILE A 81 -2.91 -7.70 5.20
N GLU A 82 -3.56 -6.92 6.05
CA GLU A 82 -4.94 -7.17 6.46
C GLU A 82 -5.88 -7.23 5.24
N SER A 83 -6.84 -8.14 5.27
CA SER A 83 -7.85 -8.24 4.22
C SER A 83 -9.24 -7.95 4.78
N ALA A 84 -10.15 -7.53 3.89
CA ALA A 84 -11.50 -7.15 4.31
C ALA A 84 -12.32 -8.36 4.75
N TYR A 85 -12.19 -9.48 4.06
CA TYR A 85 -13.04 -10.65 4.27
C TYR A 85 -12.30 -11.90 4.74
N ALA A 86 -11.03 -12.04 4.42
CA ALA A 86 -10.28 -13.26 4.75
C ALA A 86 -9.92 -13.36 6.23
N GLU A 87 -10.00 -12.26 6.98
CA GLU A 87 -9.60 -12.25 8.39
C GLU A 87 -10.52 -13.09 9.27
N ASP A 88 -11.78 -13.19 8.92
CA ASP A 88 -12.76 -13.95 9.69
C ASP A 88 -12.49 -15.44 9.69
N GLU A 89 -11.71 -15.91 8.76
CA GLU A 89 -11.40 -17.32 8.61
C GLU A 89 -10.32 -17.80 9.57
N VAL A 90 -9.68 -16.87 10.24
CA VAL A 90 -8.52 -17.15 11.09
C VAL A 90 -8.92 -17.44 12.52
N ALA A 91 -10.15 -17.24 12.84
CA ALA A 91 -10.66 -17.44 14.20
C ALA A 91 -10.56 -18.89 14.67
#